data_2acb983d3bf67760784ad2c5f3ec90a5
#
_entry.id   2acb983d3bf67760784ad2c5f3ec90a5
#
_cell.length_a   1.000
_cell.length_b   1.000
_cell.length_c   1.000
_cell.angle_alpha   90.00
_cell.angle_beta   90.00
_cell.angle_gamma   90.00
#
_symmetry.space_group_name_H-M   'P 1'
#
loop_
_entity.id
_entity.type
_entity.pdbx_description
1 polymer ?
#
loop_
_entity_poly.entity_id
_entity_poly.type
_entity_poly.pdbx_seq_one_letter_code
_entity_poly.pdbx_strand_id
1 'polypeptide(L)'
;MFRKFITVASSLALSAMCLTGCNQTTTDKEAKKTLDKVTIAEVTHSVFYAPQYAAVTKGFFEEEGIEVDIINTSGADKTMAALISGEAQVGLMGPEASIYVYNQGNENYAVNFAQLTKTDGSFIVAREEMPNFTLEDLKGKDILGGRKGGVPLMTLEYVLKKNGLTIGTNKEAGEVNVRTDVQ
;
A
#
# COMPACT_ATOMS: atom_id res chain seq x y z
N MET A 1 87.12 -5.77 4.75
CA MET A 1 86.27 -6.95 4.81
C MET A 1 84.93 -6.78 5.55
N PHE A 2 84.77 -5.77 6.34
CA PHE A 2 83.53 -5.54 7.13
C PHE A 2 82.31 -4.95 6.37
N ARG A 3 82.52 -4.29 5.25
CA ARG A 3 81.39 -3.63 4.53
C ARG A 3 80.52 -4.60 3.66
N LYS A 4 81.04 -5.80 3.33
CA LYS A 4 80.28 -6.78 2.55
C LYS A 4 79.37 -7.67 3.34
N PHE A 5 79.60 -7.77 4.66
CA PHE A 5 78.75 -8.59 5.59
C PHE A 5 77.46 -7.87 5.99
N ILE A 6 77.46 -6.53 6.04
CA ILE A 6 76.30 -5.72 6.42
C ILE A 6 75.21 -5.71 5.32
N THR A 7 75.62 -5.77 4.08
CA THR A 7 74.69 -5.77 2.92
C THR A 7 73.96 -7.10 2.71
N VAL A 8 74.55 -8.23 3.13
CA VAL A 8 73.89 -9.54 3.02
C VAL A 8 72.93 -9.79 4.16
N ALA A 9 73.21 -9.27 5.37
CA ALA A 9 72.32 -9.37 6.53
C ALA A 9 71.05 -8.51 6.32
N SER A 10 71.17 -7.35 5.67
CA SER A 10 70.06 -6.46 5.39
C SER A 10 69.07 -7.03 4.32
N SER A 11 69.56 -7.75 3.35
CA SER A 11 68.70 -8.35 2.30
C SER A 11 67.96 -9.61 2.80
N LEU A 12 68.49 -10.35 3.78
CA LEU A 12 67.78 -11.48 4.38
C LEU A 12 66.66 -11.02 5.35
N ALA A 13 66.81 -9.88 6.00
CA ALA A 13 65.80 -9.35 6.91
C ALA A 13 64.57 -8.82 6.15
N LEU A 14 64.74 -8.29 4.96
CA LEU A 14 63.61 -7.78 4.14
C LEU A 14 62.82 -8.94 3.47
N SER A 15 63.40 -10.09 3.18
CA SER A 15 62.70 -11.23 2.58
C SER A 15 61.87 -12.04 3.57
N ALA A 16 62.16 -11.92 4.90
CA ALA A 16 61.38 -12.62 5.93
C ALA A 16 60.09 -11.85 6.32
N MET A 17 59.95 -10.55 5.97
CA MET A 17 58.74 -9.78 6.26
C MET A 17 57.64 -9.95 5.19
N CYS A 18 57.92 -10.57 4.04
CA CYS A 18 56.90 -10.76 3.00
C CYS A 18 56.08 -12.06 3.11
N LEU A 19 56.39 -12.92 4.11
CA LEU A 19 55.73 -14.24 4.25
C LEU A 19 54.71 -14.32 5.38
N THR A 20 54.47 -13.20 6.13
CA THR A 20 53.44 -13.15 7.19
C THR A 20 52.19 -12.41 6.79
N GLY A 21 52.02 -12.05 5.52
CA GLY A 21 50.89 -11.31 5.05
C GLY A 21 49.97 -12.12 4.15
N CYS A 22 49.25 -13.10 4.66
CA CYS A 22 48.00 -13.63 4.05
C CYS A 22 47.44 -14.75 4.92
N ASN A 23 47.00 -14.41 6.13
CA ASN A 23 45.96 -15.17 6.78
C ASN A 23 44.97 -14.21 7.42
N GLN A 24 44.48 -13.25 6.60
CA GLN A 24 43.24 -12.59 6.88
C GLN A 24 42.16 -13.54 6.42
N THR A 25 41.70 -14.38 7.33
CA THR A 25 40.35 -14.93 7.25
C THR A 25 39.43 -13.67 7.22
N THR A 26 39.10 -13.21 6.02
CA THR A 26 37.96 -12.33 5.83
C THR A 26 36.73 -13.12 6.26
N THR A 27 36.46 -13.08 7.55
CA THR A 27 35.10 -13.24 7.99
C THR A 27 34.39 -12.05 7.32
N ASP A 28 33.82 -12.25 6.14
CA ASP A 28 32.77 -11.39 5.63
C ASP A 28 31.69 -11.40 6.71
N LYS A 29 31.82 -10.50 7.67
CA LYS A 29 30.67 -9.97 8.38
C LYS A 29 29.89 -9.27 7.28
N GLU A 30 28.92 -9.98 6.66
CA GLU A 30 27.87 -9.33 5.94
C GLU A 30 27.43 -8.16 6.80
N ALA A 31 27.77 -6.96 6.35
CA ALA A 31 27.28 -5.75 7.00
C ALA A 31 25.77 -5.87 6.92
N LYS A 32 25.11 -6.11 8.05
CA LYS A 32 23.67 -6.25 8.13
C LYS A 32 23.09 -5.01 7.42
N LYS A 33 22.54 -5.21 6.21
CA LYS A 33 21.95 -4.16 5.40
C LYS A 33 20.89 -3.50 6.28
N THR A 34 21.07 -2.25 6.66
CA THR A 34 20.03 -1.51 7.38
C THR A 34 18.90 -1.27 6.39
N LEU A 35 17.72 -1.79 6.70
CA LEU A 35 16.53 -1.59 5.88
C LEU A 35 15.88 -0.26 6.25
N ASP A 36 15.40 0.46 5.25
CA ASP A 36 14.58 1.64 5.45
C ASP A 36 13.17 1.20 5.85
N LYS A 37 12.67 1.75 6.96
CA LYS A 37 11.33 1.39 7.46
C LYS A 37 10.27 2.22 6.75
N VAL A 38 9.28 1.52 6.19
CA VAL A 38 8.13 2.11 5.50
C VAL A 38 6.84 1.55 6.07
N THR A 39 5.97 2.41 6.56
CA THR A 39 4.61 2.05 6.96
C THR A 39 3.65 2.26 5.80
N ILE A 40 2.92 1.21 5.43
CA ILE A 40 1.83 1.26 4.45
C ILE A 40 0.51 1.23 5.20
N ALA A 41 -0.28 2.29 5.09
CA ALA A 41 -1.64 2.33 5.63
C ALA A 41 -2.62 1.82 4.57
N GLU A 42 -3.40 0.77 4.88
CA GLU A 42 -4.43 0.24 3.99
C GLU A 42 -5.84 0.50 4.51
N VAL A 43 -6.79 0.68 3.60
CA VAL A 43 -8.19 0.97 3.94
C VAL A 43 -8.90 -0.22 4.58
N THR A 44 -8.48 -1.43 4.24
CA THR A 44 -9.01 -2.69 4.74
C THR A 44 -8.06 -3.81 4.39
N HIS A 45 -8.08 -4.89 5.17
CA HIS A 45 -7.39 -6.13 4.78
C HIS A 45 -8.24 -6.87 3.74
N SER A 46 -7.70 -7.12 2.54
CA SER A 46 -8.48 -7.66 1.43
C SER A 46 -7.67 -8.60 0.53
N VAL A 47 -8.33 -9.64 0.04
CA VAL A 47 -7.77 -10.55 -0.97
C VAL A 47 -7.39 -9.83 -2.27
N PHE A 48 -7.98 -8.68 -2.54
CA PHE A 48 -7.63 -7.85 -3.70
C PHE A 48 -6.22 -7.26 -3.59
N TYR A 49 -5.66 -7.22 -2.38
CA TYR A 49 -4.30 -6.72 -2.12
C TYR A 49 -3.28 -7.85 -1.98
N ALA A 50 -3.65 -9.08 -2.36
CA ALA A 50 -2.77 -10.25 -2.29
C ALA A 50 -1.39 -10.05 -2.93
N PRO A 51 -1.21 -9.32 -4.04
CA PRO A 51 0.13 -9.05 -4.58
C PRO A 51 1.03 -8.28 -3.60
N GLN A 52 0.49 -7.32 -2.85
CA GLN A 52 1.24 -6.58 -1.82
C GLN A 52 1.66 -7.51 -0.67
N TYR A 53 0.74 -8.33 -0.18
CA TYR A 53 1.05 -9.27 0.91
C TYR A 53 2.05 -10.33 0.47
N ALA A 54 1.96 -10.79 -0.78
CA ALA A 54 2.94 -11.71 -1.36
C ALA A 54 4.33 -11.05 -1.47
N ALA A 55 4.41 -9.78 -1.83
CA ALA A 55 5.67 -9.06 -1.89
C ALA A 55 6.33 -8.95 -0.51
N VAL A 56 5.55 -8.66 0.54
CA VAL A 56 6.05 -8.65 1.92
C VAL A 56 6.49 -10.05 2.36
N THR A 57 5.62 -11.06 2.22
CA THR A 57 5.91 -12.41 2.74
C THR A 57 7.02 -13.14 2.00
N LYS A 58 7.31 -12.76 0.76
CA LYS A 58 8.41 -13.31 -0.06
C LYS A 58 9.71 -12.53 0.07
N GLY A 59 9.74 -11.45 0.83
CA GLY A 59 10.94 -10.67 1.06
C GLY A 59 11.33 -9.74 -0.10
N PHE A 60 10.44 -9.46 -1.03
CA PHE A 60 10.76 -8.61 -2.19
C PHE A 60 11.06 -7.15 -1.79
N PHE A 61 10.46 -6.68 -0.71
CA PHE A 61 10.77 -5.35 -0.18
C PHE A 61 12.14 -5.34 0.51
N GLU A 62 12.49 -6.39 1.25
CA GLU A 62 13.80 -6.52 1.91
C GLU A 62 14.94 -6.64 0.87
N GLU A 63 14.71 -7.30 -0.28
CA GLU A 63 15.65 -7.35 -1.40
C GLU A 63 15.98 -5.93 -1.90
N GLU A 64 14.97 -5.05 -1.94
CA GLU A 64 15.11 -3.64 -2.30
C GLU A 64 15.62 -2.75 -1.14
N GLY A 65 15.82 -3.31 0.05
CA GLY A 65 16.33 -2.57 1.20
C GLY A 65 15.25 -1.92 2.04
N ILE A 66 14.00 -2.36 1.94
CA ILE A 66 12.85 -1.79 2.63
C ILE A 66 12.26 -2.82 3.61
N GLU A 67 12.04 -2.41 4.86
CA GLU A 67 11.25 -3.14 5.85
C GLU A 67 9.84 -2.53 5.87
N VAL A 68 8.82 -3.33 5.50
CA VAL A 68 7.44 -2.86 5.41
C VAL A 68 6.64 -3.27 6.63
N ASP A 69 5.95 -2.30 7.24
CA ASP A 69 4.87 -2.51 8.19
C ASP A 69 3.52 -2.12 7.57
N ILE A 70 2.48 -2.94 7.74
CA ILE A 70 1.14 -2.68 7.19
C ILE A 70 0.17 -2.42 8.34
N ILE A 71 -0.46 -1.24 8.32
CA ILE A 71 -1.51 -0.87 9.28
C ILE A 71 -2.86 -0.75 8.60
N ASN A 72 -3.91 -1.30 9.24
CA ASN A 72 -5.29 -1.20 8.76
C ASN A 72 -5.98 0.01 9.39
N THR A 73 -6.42 0.95 8.57
CA THR A 73 -7.03 2.20 9.03
C THR A 73 -8.56 2.21 8.96
N SER A 74 -9.16 1.18 8.35
CA SER A 74 -10.62 1.03 8.22
C SER A 74 -11.30 2.17 7.47
N GLY A 75 -10.67 2.70 6.41
CA GLY A 75 -11.29 3.68 5.52
C GLY A 75 -10.31 4.67 4.90
N ALA A 76 -10.63 5.16 3.69
CA ALA A 76 -9.76 6.04 2.92
C ALA A 76 -9.50 7.39 3.61
N ASP A 77 -10.47 7.92 4.34
CA ASP A 77 -10.32 9.14 5.14
C ASP A 77 -9.27 8.97 6.24
N LYS A 78 -9.25 7.82 6.93
CA LYS A 78 -8.26 7.52 7.96
C LYS A 78 -6.90 7.20 7.37
N THR A 79 -6.86 6.49 6.22
CA THR A 79 -5.60 6.27 5.47
C THR A 79 -4.98 7.59 5.07
N MET A 80 -5.77 8.52 4.54
CA MET A 80 -5.31 9.86 4.19
C MET A 80 -4.82 10.65 5.42
N ALA A 81 -5.54 10.55 6.54
CA ALA A 81 -5.10 11.18 7.79
C ALA A 81 -3.74 10.63 8.27
N ALA A 82 -3.52 9.32 8.18
CA ALA A 82 -2.23 8.69 8.52
C ALA A 82 -1.09 9.19 7.62
N LEU A 83 -1.35 9.42 6.32
CA LEU A 83 -0.37 10.03 5.41
C LEU A 83 -0.05 11.48 5.79
N ILE A 84 -1.08 12.29 5.99
CA ILE A 84 -0.92 13.73 6.28
C ILE A 84 -0.22 13.93 7.63
N SER A 85 -0.48 13.07 8.61
CA SER A 85 0.18 13.12 9.93
C SER A 85 1.61 12.58 9.93
N GLY A 86 2.02 11.85 8.86
CA GLY A 86 3.32 11.18 8.80
C GLY A 86 3.37 9.83 9.53
N GLU A 87 2.25 9.32 10.05
CA GLU A 87 2.14 7.99 10.64
C GLU A 87 2.43 6.89 9.61
N ALA A 88 2.04 7.13 8.35
CA ALA A 88 2.37 6.25 7.22
C ALA A 88 3.05 7.05 6.10
N GLN A 89 3.95 6.41 5.36
CA GLN A 89 4.62 6.99 4.19
C GLN A 89 3.89 6.65 2.89
N VAL A 90 3.15 5.53 2.89
CA VAL A 90 2.37 5.06 1.73
C VAL A 90 0.94 4.77 2.17
N GLY A 91 -0.03 5.18 1.35
CA GLY A 91 -1.45 4.88 1.56
C GLY A 91 -2.00 4.02 0.43
N LEU A 92 -2.55 2.85 0.76
CA LEU A 92 -3.29 2.02 -0.16
C LEU A 92 -4.79 2.32 -0.01
N MET A 93 -5.29 3.18 -0.89
CA MET A 93 -6.67 3.67 -0.88
C MET A 93 -7.11 4.08 -2.28
N GLY A 94 -8.37 4.38 -2.45
CA GLY A 94 -8.88 4.96 -3.70
C GLY A 94 -8.32 6.37 -3.95
N PRO A 95 -8.15 6.78 -5.20
CA PRO A 95 -7.60 8.10 -5.56
C PRO A 95 -8.50 9.26 -5.15
N GLU A 96 -9.78 9.01 -4.87
CA GLU A 96 -10.76 10.02 -4.44
C GLU A 96 -10.31 10.77 -3.20
N ALA A 97 -9.63 10.11 -2.27
CA ALA A 97 -9.17 10.75 -1.05
C ALA A 97 -8.14 11.86 -1.31
N SER A 98 -7.22 11.65 -2.26
CA SER A 98 -6.26 12.68 -2.68
C SER A 98 -6.95 13.84 -3.39
N ILE A 99 -7.96 13.55 -4.23
CA ILE A 99 -8.76 14.56 -4.92
C ILE A 99 -9.54 15.43 -3.93
N TYR A 100 -10.15 14.83 -2.91
CA TYR A 100 -10.88 15.59 -1.88
C TYR A 100 -9.97 16.56 -1.13
N VAL A 101 -8.80 16.11 -0.70
CA VAL A 101 -7.84 16.96 0.02
C VAL A 101 -7.32 18.09 -0.87
N TYR A 102 -6.99 17.80 -2.12
CA TYR A 102 -6.56 18.79 -3.09
C TYR A 102 -7.64 19.84 -3.34
N ASN A 103 -8.91 19.43 -3.55
CA ASN A 103 -10.02 20.33 -3.82
C ASN A 103 -10.39 21.22 -2.61
N GLN A 104 -9.98 20.83 -1.40
CA GLN A 104 -10.13 21.65 -0.20
C GLN A 104 -9.05 22.74 -0.09
N GLY A 105 -8.14 22.83 -1.05
CA GLY A 105 -7.05 23.80 -1.05
C GLY A 105 -5.92 23.46 -0.08
N ASN A 106 -5.84 22.22 0.38
CA ASN A 106 -4.76 21.80 1.25
C ASN A 106 -3.47 21.59 0.41
N GLU A 107 -2.39 22.26 0.79
CA GLU A 107 -1.10 22.13 0.11
C GLU A 107 -0.42 20.78 0.39
N ASN A 108 -0.73 20.17 1.53
CA ASN A 108 -0.23 18.83 1.89
C ASN A 108 -1.26 17.77 1.46
N TYR A 109 -1.13 17.29 0.24
CA TYR A 109 -1.98 16.25 -0.33
C TYR A 109 -1.14 15.06 -0.83
N ALA A 110 -1.76 13.88 -0.88
CA ALA A 110 -1.10 12.68 -1.39
C ALA A 110 -1.00 12.68 -2.92
N VAL A 111 0.14 12.19 -3.43
CA VAL A 111 0.38 11.99 -4.86
C VAL A 111 0.23 10.52 -5.19
N ASN A 112 -0.64 10.18 -6.15
CA ASN A 112 -0.81 8.82 -6.61
C ASN A 112 0.35 8.43 -7.52
N PHE A 113 1.08 7.36 -7.20
CA PHE A 113 2.27 6.93 -7.95
C PHE A 113 2.16 5.52 -8.51
N ALA A 114 1.25 4.68 -8.00
CA ALA A 114 1.05 3.31 -8.45
C ALA A 114 -0.41 2.89 -8.32
N GLN A 115 -0.82 1.90 -9.12
CA GLN A 115 -2.13 1.30 -9.08
C GLN A 115 -1.99 -0.21 -8.83
N LEU A 116 -2.48 -0.68 -7.67
CA LEU A 116 -2.43 -2.11 -7.32
C LEU A 116 -3.64 -2.88 -7.90
N THR A 117 -4.83 -2.29 -7.84
CA THR A 117 -6.07 -2.89 -8.36
C THR A 117 -6.57 -2.12 -9.56
N LYS A 118 -6.93 -2.82 -10.64
CA LYS A 118 -7.35 -2.21 -11.90
C LYS A 118 -8.86 -1.96 -12.00
N THR A 119 -9.65 -2.80 -11.34
CA THR A 119 -11.11 -2.75 -11.40
C THR A 119 -11.69 -2.77 -9.99
N ASP A 120 -12.86 -2.11 -9.82
CA ASP A 120 -13.63 -2.20 -8.58
C ASP A 120 -14.19 -3.62 -8.43
N GLY A 121 -14.07 -4.20 -7.24
CA GLY A 121 -14.57 -5.52 -6.89
C GLY A 121 -15.88 -5.49 -6.10
N SER A 122 -16.62 -4.38 -6.12
CA SER A 122 -17.89 -4.25 -5.41
C SER A 122 -19.03 -4.96 -6.14
N PHE A 123 -19.88 -5.62 -5.37
CA PHE A 123 -21.06 -6.34 -5.87
C PHE A 123 -22.30 -5.94 -5.09
N ILE A 124 -23.46 -5.87 -5.78
CA ILE A 124 -24.75 -5.79 -5.12
C ILE A 124 -25.15 -7.21 -4.73
N VAL A 125 -25.39 -7.43 -3.44
CA VAL A 125 -25.79 -8.73 -2.88
C VAL A 125 -27.20 -8.62 -2.33
N ALA A 126 -28.13 -9.45 -2.81
CA ALA A 126 -29.49 -9.56 -2.30
C ALA A 126 -29.55 -10.59 -1.17
N ARG A 127 -30.53 -10.43 -0.25
CA ARG A 127 -30.80 -11.41 0.82
C ARG A 127 -31.49 -12.67 0.33
N GLU A 128 -32.19 -12.53 -0.81
CA GLU A 128 -32.96 -13.60 -1.42
C GLU A 128 -32.53 -13.74 -2.89
N GLU A 129 -32.78 -14.91 -3.44
CA GLU A 129 -32.50 -15.17 -4.86
C GLU A 129 -33.38 -14.26 -5.73
N MET A 130 -32.78 -13.57 -6.68
CA MET A 130 -33.44 -12.68 -7.64
C MET A 130 -33.12 -13.14 -9.07
N PRO A 131 -33.76 -14.21 -9.57
CA PRO A 131 -33.55 -14.65 -10.94
C PRO A 131 -34.00 -13.54 -11.91
N ASN A 132 -33.21 -13.27 -12.93
CA ASN A 132 -33.43 -12.20 -13.91
C ASN A 132 -33.39 -10.78 -13.34
N PHE A 133 -32.59 -10.55 -12.28
CA PHE A 133 -32.40 -9.23 -11.68
C PHE A 133 -32.03 -8.17 -12.73
N THR A 134 -32.68 -7.02 -12.62
CA THR A 134 -32.37 -5.78 -13.34
C THR A 134 -32.20 -4.64 -12.34
N LEU A 135 -31.56 -3.55 -12.76
CA LEU A 135 -31.41 -2.39 -11.88
C LEU A 135 -32.75 -1.75 -11.52
N GLU A 136 -33.80 -1.92 -12.35
CA GLU A 136 -35.16 -1.45 -12.06
C GLU A 136 -35.77 -2.08 -10.80
N ASP A 137 -35.35 -3.31 -10.46
CA ASP A 137 -35.80 -4.02 -9.26
C ASP A 137 -35.34 -3.34 -7.95
N LEU A 138 -34.41 -2.39 -8.06
CA LEU A 138 -33.94 -1.60 -6.93
C LEU A 138 -34.84 -0.44 -6.57
N LYS A 139 -35.82 -0.08 -7.42
CA LYS A 139 -36.79 0.99 -7.13
C LYS A 139 -37.54 0.70 -5.85
N GLY A 140 -37.60 1.69 -4.96
CA GLY A 140 -38.22 1.57 -3.64
C GLY A 140 -37.50 0.70 -2.62
N LYS A 141 -36.28 0.24 -2.93
CA LYS A 141 -35.48 -0.60 -2.04
C LYS A 141 -34.47 0.21 -1.22
N ASP A 142 -34.06 -0.39 -0.09
CA ASP A 142 -32.91 0.04 0.68
C ASP A 142 -31.66 -0.72 0.25
N ILE A 143 -30.57 0.00 0.00
CA ILE A 143 -29.26 -0.58 -0.30
C ILE A 143 -28.28 -0.05 0.74
N LEU A 144 -27.51 -0.95 1.35
CA LEU A 144 -26.35 -0.56 2.14
C LEU A 144 -25.21 -0.22 1.18
N GLY A 145 -24.99 1.08 0.97
CA GLY A 145 -24.05 1.61 -0.03
C GLY A 145 -22.60 1.64 0.43
N GLY A 146 -22.36 1.30 1.70
CA GLY A 146 -21.04 1.37 2.30
C GLY A 146 -20.68 2.75 2.83
N ARG A 147 -19.39 2.99 2.98
CA ARG A 147 -18.87 4.20 3.64
C ARG A 147 -19.05 5.45 2.77
N LYS A 148 -19.54 6.53 3.38
CA LYS A 148 -19.72 7.82 2.70
C LYS A 148 -18.38 8.33 2.16
N GLY A 149 -18.36 8.72 0.88
CA GLY A 149 -17.19 9.24 0.18
C GLY A 149 -16.19 8.18 -0.31
N GLY A 150 -16.44 6.88 -0.08
CA GLY A 150 -15.61 5.81 -0.62
C GLY A 150 -15.98 5.43 -2.06
N VAL A 151 -15.02 4.86 -2.79
CA VAL A 151 -15.20 4.43 -4.20
C VAL A 151 -16.40 3.50 -4.39
N PRO A 152 -16.65 2.47 -3.55
CA PRO A 152 -17.80 1.59 -3.75
C PRO A 152 -19.15 2.33 -3.74
N LEU A 153 -19.34 3.26 -2.78
CA LEU A 153 -20.55 4.07 -2.71
C LEU A 153 -20.69 4.97 -3.94
N MET A 154 -19.61 5.69 -4.31
CA MET A 154 -19.62 6.61 -5.46
C MET A 154 -19.91 5.88 -6.75
N THR A 155 -19.35 4.68 -6.92
CA THR A 155 -19.59 3.81 -8.08
C THR A 155 -21.05 3.36 -8.14
N LEU A 156 -21.61 2.91 -7.01
CA LEU A 156 -23.02 2.55 -6.91
C LEU A 156 -23.93 3.72 -7.30
N GLU A 157 -23.72 4.89 -6.70
CA GLU A 157 -24.50 6.08 -7.00
C GLU A 157 -24.40 6.49 -8.48
N TYR A 158 -23.19 6.41 -9.05
CA TYR A 158 -22.98 6.69 -10.47
C TYR A 158 -23.76 5.71 -11.36
N VAL A 159 -23.68 4.42 -11.07
CA VAL A 159 -24.37 3.37 -11.84
C VAL A 159 -25.87 3.56 -11.76
N LEU A 160 -26.44 3.81 -10.58
CA LEU A 160 -27.88 4.07 -10.42
C LEU A 160 -28.34 5.26 -11.24
N LYS A 161 -27.67 6.41 -11.10
CA LYS A 161 -27.98 7.66 -11.82
C LYS A 161 -27.82 7.49 -13.33
N LYS A 162 -26.77 6.80 -13.77
CA LYS A 162 -26.51 6.55 -15.19
C LYS A 162 -27.58 5.69 -15.86
N ASN A 163 -28.24 4.83 -15.09
CA ASN A 163 -29.35 3.98 -15.54
C ASN A 163 -30.73 4.57 -15.23
N GLY A 164 -30.81 5.87 -14.93
CA GLY A 164 -32.08 6.59 -14.77
C GLY A 164 -32.77 6.39 -13.43
N LEU A 165 -32.10 5.80 -12.45
CA LEU A 165 -32.64 5.62 -11.11
C LEU A 165 -32.39 6.86 -10.25
N THR A 166 -33.40 7.28 -9.52
CA THR A 166 -33.31 8.40 -8.55
C THR A 166 -32.89 7.87 -7.19
N ILE A 167 -31.91 8.50 -6.57
CA ILE A 167 -31.48 8.20 -5.22
C ILE A 167 -32.17 9.13 -4.26
N GLY A 168 -32.86 8.56 -3.27
CA GLY A 168 -33.58 9.31 -2.27
C GLY A 168 -34.30 8.40 -1.29
N THR A 169 -35.16 8.97 -0.43
CA THR A 169 -35.85 8.22 0.63
C THR A 169 -37.33 8.00 0.35
N ASN A 170 -37.85 8.59 -0.74
CA ASN A 170 -39.25 8.43 -1.12
C ASN A 170 -39.46 7.15 -1.94
N LYS A 171 -39.67 6.04 -1.24
CA LYS A 171 -39.85 4.71 -1.86
C LYS A 171 -41.13 4.59 -2.70
N GLU A 172 -42.18 5.33 -2.34
CA GLU A 172 -43.44 5.32 -3.09
C GLU A 172 -43.27 5.99 -4.47
N ALA A 173 -42.35 6.95 -4.58
CA ALA A 173 -41.95 7.52 -5.86
C ALA A 173 -40.92 6.65 -6.62
N GLY A 174 -40.56 5.49 -6.09
CA GLY A 174 -39.59 4.58 -6.69
C GLY A 174 -38.13 5.02 -6.49
N GLU A 175 -37.84 5.90 -5.52
CA GLU A 175 -36.46 6.26 -5.22
C GLU A 175 -35.71 5.10 -4.55
N VAL A 176 -34.44 4.97 -4.89
CA VAL A 176 -33.52 3.98 -4.26
C VAL A 176 -32.90 4.61 -3.03
N ASN A 177 -33.14 4.07 -1.85
CA ASN A 177 -32.57 4.57 -0.62
C ASN A 177 -31.19 3.95 -0.39
N VAL A 178 -30.14 4.69 -0.76
CA VAL A 178 -28.75 4.26 -0.54
C VAL A 178 -28.31 4.72 0.85
N ARG A 179 -28.21 3.75 1.75
CA ARG A 179 -27.89 3.98 3.16
C ARG A 179 -26.38 3.92 3.39
N THR A 180 -25.88 4.85 4.21
CA THR A 180 -24.47 5.00 4.60
C THR A 180 -24.28 5.02 6.11
N ASP A 181 -25.32 4.76 6.86
CA ASP A 181 -25.38 4.80 8.33
C ASP A 181 -24.91 3.49 9.00
N VAL A 182 -24.64 2.44 8.21
CA VAL A 182 -24.16 1.15 8.67
C VAL A 182 -22.74 0.94 8.15
N GLN A 183 -21.83 0.68 9.08
CA GLN A 183 -20.40 0.39 8.82
C GLN A 183 -20.08 -1.05 9.16
#